data_63686527a99b0e0767314359d8a2727f
#
_entry.id   63686527a99b0e0767314359d8a2727f
#
_cell.length_a   1.000
_cell.length_b   1.000
_cell.length_c   1.000
_cell.angle_alpha   90.00
_cell.angle_beta   90.00
_cell.angle_gamma   90.00
#
_symmetry.space_group_name_H-M   'P 1'
#
loop_
_entity.id
_entity.type
_entity.pdbx_description
1 polymer ?
#
loop_
_entity_poly.entity_id
_entity_poly.type
_entity_poly.pdbx_seq_one_letter_code
_entity_poly.pdbx_strand_id
1 'polypeptide(L)'
;MTPAPPPTPTDIHIDGHVIRLKWHRARRTATDAPFTPGRIVEGLACGASVEIDVRTGPGGVPLIRHDPLRWWRRVRPVNLMPLSVIGEELGSRGVVELPAEARLQLDIKDTARVLTTDVAQQISAAVNSFADAVIVSGNDPVAVARIAKQDPRTATGHDPCTRSAVRRLRRTGDVDGFVSAALEADRAAGIIYLDHRIILALAATGRDIVASFHAAGRQVDAFTLTGPDPETLGQARALIDLGADQITTDDPEGMYRALRSVPRT
;
A
#
# COMPACT_ATOMS: atom_id res chain seq x y z
N MET A 1 28.78 6.54 -18.78
CA MET A 1 27.62 7.02 -17.97
C MET A 1 27.86 6.55 -16.55
N THR A 2 27.95 7.46 -15.60
CA THR A 2 28.03 7.11 -14.18
C THR A 2 26.70 6.43 -13.80
N PRO A 3 26.69 5.25 -13.18
CA PRO A 3 25.45 4.63 -12.71
C PRO A 3 24.73 5.60 -11.77
N ALA A 4 23.42 5.68 -11.92
CA ALA A 4 22.62 6.48 -10.98
C ALA A 4 22.88 5.98 -9.55
N PRO A 5 22.97 6.88 -8.56
CA PRO A 5 23.14 6.46 -7.17
C PRO A 5 22.02 5.49 -6.79
N PRO A 6 22.32 4.50 -5.95
CA PRO A 6 21.28 3.59 -5.47
C PRO A 6 20.15 4.40 -4.83
N PRO A 7 18.89 4.01 -5.02
CA PRO A 7 17.78 4.68 -4.38
C PRO A 7 17.94 4.58 -2.85
N THR A 8 17.68 5.67 -2.17
CA THR A 8 17.58 5.69 -0.71
C THR A 8 16.13 5.50 -0.30
N PRO A 9 15.86 4.88 0.86
CA PRO A 9 14.52 4.85 1.41
C PRO A 9 13.97 6.28 1.52
N THR A 10 12.71 6.45 1.15
CA THR A 10 12.02 7.75 1.21
C THR A 10 11.37 7.97 2.58
N ASP A 11 12.06 7.60 3.65
CA ASP A 11 11.58 7.73 5.01
C ASP A 11 11.91 9.12 5.57
N ILE A 12 10.92 9.73 6.23
CA ILE A 12 11.07 11.02 6.88
C ILE A 12 11.18 10.80 8.39
N HIS A 13 12.26 11.29 8.98
CA HIS A 13 12.49 11.20 10.42
C HIS A 13 12.12 12.52 11.09
N ILE A 14 11.13 12.50 11.99
CA ILE A 14 10.63 13.68 12.69
C ILE A 14 10.36 13.32 14.15
N ASP A 15 11.01 14.04 15.06
CA ASP A 15 10.79 13.93 16.53
C ASP A 15 10.80 12.47 17.05
N GLY A 16 11.70 11.64 16.47
CA GLY A 16 11.84 10.23 16.82
C GLY A 16 10.85 9.29 16.12
N HIS A 17 9.94 9.81 15.30
CA HIS A 17 9.05 9.03 14.47
C HIS A 17 9.59 8.87 13.04
N VAL A 18 9.32 7.72 12.45
CA VAL A 18 9.64 7.43 11.06
C VAL A 18 8.34 7.37 10.27
N ILE A 19 8.20 8.27 9.31
CA ILE A 19 7.06 8.29 8.38
C ILE A 19 7.56 7.81 7.03
N ARG A 20 6.95 6.77 6.50
CA ARG A 20 7.32 6.19 5.21
C ARG A 20 6.57 6.84 4.07
N LEU A 21 7.27 7.29 3.04
CA LEU A 21 6.65 7.65 1.78
C LEU A 21 6.60 6.42 0.89
N LYS A 22 5.45 5.77 0.83
CA LYS A 22 5.26 4.52 0.09
C LYS A 22 5.12 4.75 -1.40
N TRP A 23 5.74 3.88 -2.19
CA TRP A 23 5.73 3.92 -3.66
C TRP A 23 4.41 3.35 -4.19
N HIS A 24 3.44 4.22 -4.49
CA HIS A 24 2.17 3.81 -5.08
C HIS A 24 2.38 3.21 -6.47
N ARG A 25 1.90 1.98 -6.68
CA ARG A 25 2.07 1.22 -7.93
C ARG A 25 3.53 1.10 -8.38
N ALA A 26 4.41 0.97 -7.39
CA ALA A 26 5.86 0.88 -7.60
C ALA A 26 6.47 2.07 -8.36
N ARG A 27 5.89 3.26 -8.27
CA ARG A 27 6.49 4.49 -8.79
C ARG A 27 7.45 5.07 -7.77
N ARG A 28 8.65 5.38 -8.20
CA ARG A 28 9.63 6.15 -7.43
C ARG A 28 9.46 7.65 -7.68
N THR A 29 9.06 8.02 -8.91
CA THR A 29 8.77 9.38 -9.33
C THR A 29 7.45 9.43 -10.08
N ALA A 30 6.83 10.62 -10.18
CA ALA A 30 5.57 10.82 -10.90
C ALA A 30 5.62 10.40 -12.38
N THR A 31 6.82 10.38 -12.98
CA THR A 31 7.03 10.04 -14.40
C THR A 31 7.25 8.55 -14.64
N ASP A 32 7.46 7.76 -13.60
CA ASP A 32 7.64 6.32 -13.75
C ASP A 32 6.35 5.63 -14.24
N ALA A 33 6.51 4.65 -15.11
CA ALA A 33 5.41 3.77 -15.47
C ALA A 33 5.01 2.91 -14.25
N PRO A 34 3.70 2.75 -13.97
CA PRO A 34 3.24 1.94 -12.84
C PRO A 34 3.58 0.46 -13.05
N PHE A 35 3.74 -0.26 -11.96
CA PHE A 35 3.90 -1.72 -11.93
C PHE A 35 5.12 -2.26 -12.68
N THR A 36 6.17 -1.47 -12.85
CA THR A 36 7.39 -1.94 -13.52
C THR A 36 8.13 -2.94 -12.62
N PRO A 37 8.37 -4.21 -13.02
CA PRO A 37 9.01 -5.21 -12.16
C PRO A 37 10.35 -4.75 -11.61
N GLY A 38 11.19 -4.15 -12.46
CA GLY A 38 12.45 -3.59 -12.05
C GLY A 38 12.34 -2.50 -10.98
N ARG A 39 11.27 -1.70 -10.95
CA ARG A 39 11.00 -0.70 -9.92
C ARG A 39 10.50 -1.32 -8.63
N ILE A 40 9.69 -2.38 -8.71
CA ILE A 40 9.27 -3.13 -7.52
C ILE A 40 10.50 -3.65 -6.79
N VAL A 41 11.39 -4.34 -7.52
CA VAL A 41 12.60 -4.93 -6.96
C VAL A 41 13.58 -3.85 -6.48
N GLU A 42 13.75 -2.75 -7.21
CA GLU A 42 14.56 -1.60 -6.79
C GLU A 42 14.08 -1.04 -5.44
N GLY A 43 12.76 -0.82 -5.30
CA GLY A 43 12.18 -0.33 -4.05
C GLY A 43 12.40 -1.30 -2.90
N LEU A 44 12.16 -2.59 -3.10
CA LEU A 44 12.39 -3.61 -2.08
C LEU A 44 13.86 -3.71 -1.69
N ALA A 45 14.76 -3.73 -2.66
CA ALA A 45 16.21 -3.84 -2.40
C ALA A 45 16.79 -2.64 -1.64
N CYS A 46 16.16 -1.46 -1.72
CA CYS A 46 16.57 -0.29 -0.93
C CYS A 46 15.83 -0.15 0.41
N GLY A 47 14.97 -1.10 0.78
CA GLY A 47 14.20 -1.05 2.03
C GLY A 47 12.93 -0.20 1.98
N ALA A 48 12.50 0.24 0.79
CA ALA A 48 11.29 1.03 0.66
C ALA A 48 10.01 0.23 0.92
N SER A 49 8.93 0.94 1.24
CA SER A 49 7.58 0.40 1.19
C SER A 49 7.02 0.60 -0.22
N VAL A 50 6.61 -0.48 -0.85
CA VAL A 50 6.10 -0.50 -2.24
C VAL A 50 4.69 -1.06 -2.23
N GLU A 51 3.79 -0.48 -3.00
CA GLU A 51 2.43 -0.99 -3.18
C GLU A 51 2.22 -1.44 -4.63
N ILE A 52 1.49 -2.53 -4.80
CA ILE A 52 0.99 -3.00 -6.08
C ILE A 52 -0.42 -3.55 -5.94
N ASP A 53 -1.25 -3.29 -6.95
CA ASP A 53 -2.59 -3.85 -7.07
C ASP A 53 -2.54 -5.29 -7.59
N VAL A 54 -3.28 -6.21 -6.97
CA VAL A 54 -3.37 -7.61 -7.38
C VAL A 54 -4.80 -7.99 -7.74
N ARG A 55 -4.96 -8.66 -8.89
CA ARG A 55 -6.21 -9.24 -9.36
C ARG A 55 -6.07 -10.66 -9.87
N THR A 56 -7.13 -11.40 -9.77
CA THR A 56 -7.26 -12.72 -10.39
C THR A 56 -7.46 -12.59 -11.89
N GLY A 57 -6.56 -13.17 -12.65
CA GLY A 57 -6.63 -13.26 -14.10
C GLY A 57 -7.28 -14.54 -14.62
N PRO A 58 -7.25 -14.76 -15.95
CA PRO A 58 -7.73 -15.99 -16.56
C PRO A 58 -7.02 -17.22 -15.98
N GLY A 59 -7.77 -18.28 -15.76
CA GLY A 59 -7.20 -19.51 -15.18
C GLY A 59 -6.81 -19.40 -13.70
N GLY A 60 -7.21 -18.33 -13.00
CA GLY A 60 -6.86 -18.12 -11.59
C GLY A 60 -5.48 -17.52 -11.35
N VAL A 61 -4.76 -17.14 -12.40
CA VAL A 61 -3.39 -16.58 -12.28
C VAL A 61 -3.42 -15.22 -11.59
N PRO A 62 -2.67 -14.99 -10.49
CA PRO A 62 -2.56 -13.68 -9.87
C PRO A 62 -1.81 -12.70 -10.79
N LEU A 63 -2.41 -11.55 -11.06
CA LEU A 63 -1.87 -10.52 -11.95
C LEU A 63 -1.64 -9.21 -11.21
N ILE A 64 -0.54 -8.53 -11.54
CA ILE A 64 -0.26 -7.17 -11.08
C ILE A 64 -1.06 -6.21 -11.96
N ARG A 65 -2.14 -5.65 -11.45
CA ARG A 65 -2.97 -4.66 -12.16
C ARG A 65 -4.07 -4.06 -11.30
N HIS A 66 -4.39 -2.81 -11.57
CA HIS A 66 -5.48 -2.10 -10.92
C HIS A 66 -6.85 -2.43 -11.53
N ASP A 67 -7.01 -2.26 -12.85
CA ASP A 67 -8.32 -2.35 -13.50
C ASP A 67 -8.77 -3.80 -13.72
N PRO A 68 -10.07 -4.07 -13.57
CA PRO A 68 -10.60 -5.41 -13.87
C PRO A 68 -10.40 -5.76 -15.34
N LEU A 69 -10.15 -7.04 -15.61
CA LEU A 69 -10.16 -7.57 -16.97
C LEU A 69 -11.59 -7.51 -17.50
N ARG A 70 -11.83 -6.64 -18.48
CA ARG A 70 -13.12 -6.57 -19.16
C ARG A 70 -13.15 -7.58 -20.29
N TRP A 71 -13.99 -8.61 -20.21
CA TRP A 71 -14.09 -9.69 -21.17
C TRP A 71 -14.36 -9.22 -22.63
N TRP A 72 -14.97 -8.05 -22.82
CA TRP A 72 -15.21 -7.45 -24.14
C TRP A 72 -14.00 -6.67 -24.72
N ARG A 73 -12.96 -6.40 -23.92
CA ARG A 73 -11.69 -5.90 -24.43
C ARG A 73 -10.78 -7.09 -24.66
N ARG A 74 -10.40 -7.36 -25.92
CA ARG A 74 -9.35 -8.33 -26.24
C ARG A 74 -8.05 -7.87 -25.58
N VAL A 75 -7.79 -8.33 -24.36
CA VAL A 75 -6.51 -8.11 -23.69
C VAL A 75 -5.54 -9.07 -24.35
N ARG A 76 -4.51 -8.52 -24.99
CA ARG A 76 -3.45 -9.38 -25.54
C ARG A 76 -2.75 -10.07 -24.35
N PRO A 77 -2.50 -11.39 -24.40
CA PRO A 77 -1.84 -12.13 -23.30
C PRO A 77 -0.49 -11.53 -22.90
N VAL A 78 0.21 -10.92 -23.84
CA VAL A 78 1.52 -10.25 -23.63
C VAL A 78 1.46 -9.04 -22.68
N ASN A 79 0.27 -8.51 -22.36
CA ASN A 79 0.07 -7.40 -21.46
C ASN A 79 -0.39 -7.84 -20.05
N LEU A 80 -0.39 -9.14 -19.78
CA LEU A 80 -0.72 -9.69 -18.48
C LEU A 80 0.58 -9.95 -17.72
N MET A 81 0.75 -9.26 -16.60
CA MET A 81 1.92 -9.39 -15.74
C MET A 81 1.57 -10.29 -14.55
N PRO A 82 2.05 -11.54 -14.52
CA PRO A 82 1.81 -12.42 -13.37
C PRO A 82 2.60 -11.94 -12.13
N LEU A 83 2.06 -12.20 -10.96
CA LEU A 83 2.72 -11.81 -9.69
C LEU A 83 4.09 -12.50 -9.51
N SER A 84 4.27 -13.69 -10.08
CA SER A 84 5.55 -14.44 -10.03
C SER A 84 6.75 -13.69 -10.60
N VAL A 85 6.51 -12.72 -11.50
CA VAL A 85 7.58 -11.93 -12.11
C VAL A 85 8.47 -11.22 -11.09
N ILE A 86 7.95 -10.93 -9.90
CA ILE A 86 8.73 -10.27 -8.83
C ILE A 86 9.83 -11.20 -8.31
N GLY A 87 9.50 -12.45 -8.03
CA GLY A 87 10.48 -13.45 -7.59
C GLY A 87 11.52 -13.76 -8.68
N GLU A 88 11.08 -13.82 -9.94
CA GLU A 88 11.96 -14.01 -11.10
C GLU A 88 12.94 -12.84 -11.25
N GLU A 89 12.46 -11.60 -11.09
CA GLU A 89 13.29 -10.40 -11.20
C GLU A 89 14.27 -10.26 -10.00
N LEU A 90 13.85 -10.61 -8.76
CA LEU A 90 14.74 -10.69 -7.59
C LEU A 90 15.87 -11.68 -7.86
N GLY A 91 15.53 -12.89 -8.30
CA GLY A 91 16.52 -13.93 -8.63
C GLY A 91 17.48 -13.50 -9.73
N SER A 92 16.98 -12.87 -10.80
CA SER A 92 17.79 -12.39 -11.93
C SER A 92 18.81 -11.32 -11.51
N ARG A 93 18.50 -10.53 -10.49
CA ARG A 93 19.39 -9.50 -9.94
C ARG A 93 20.28 -9.99 -8.81
N GLY A 94 20.18 -11.28 -8.44
CA GLY A 94 20.97 -11.87 -7.35
C GLY A 94 20.57 -11.31 -5.96
N VAL A 95 19.36 -10.80 -5.81
CA VAL A 95 18.84 -10.34 -4.51
C VAL A 95 18.42 -11.56 -3.72
N VAL A 96 19.25 -11.97 -2.77
CA VAL A 96 19.01 -13.16 -1.94
C VAL A 96 18.23 -12.80 -0.67
N GLU A 97 18.43 -11.60 -0.13
CA GLU A 97 17.82 -11.14 1.09
C GLU A 97 17.38 -9.67 0.93
N LEU A 98 16.21 -9.34 1.45
CA LEU A 98 15.69 -7.99 1.47
C LEU A 98 16.05 -7.31 2.81
N PRO A 99 16.27 -5.97 2.81
CA PRO A 99 16.37 -5.21 4.05
C PRO A 99 15.16 -5.45 4.96
N ALA A 100 15.39 -5.47 6.27
CA ALA A 100 14.33 -5.74 7.25
C ALA A 100 13.17 -4.73 7.20
N GLU A 101 13.45 -3.53 6.68
CA GLU A 101 12.49 -2.45 6.50
C GLU A 101 11.64 -2.60 5.23
N ALA A 102 12.10 -3.39 4.25
CA ALA A 102 11.40 -3.56 2.97
C ALA A 102 9.97 -4.07 3.18
N ARG A 103 9.01 -3.47 2.50
CA ARG A 103 7.61 -3.91 2.53
C ARG A 103 7.02 -3.89 1.14
N LEU A 104 6.34 -4.97 0.79
CA LEU A 104 5.52 -5.06 -0.40
C LEU A 104 4.05 -5.22 0.00
N GLN A 105 3.27 -4.17 -0.19
CA GLN A 105 1.83 -4.25 -0.06
C GLN A 105 1.23 -4.84 -1.33
N LEU A 106 0.52 -5.95 -1.18
CA LEU A 106 -0.38 -6.51 -2.18
C LEU A 106 -1.79 -6.01 -1.90
N ASP A 107 -2.23 -5.01 -2.64
CA ASP A 107 -3.60 -4.49 -2.52
C ASP A 107 -4.56 -5.34 -3.35
N ILE A 108 -5.29 -6.21 -2.68
CA ILE A 108 -6.20 -7.19 -3.29
C ILE A 108 -7.48 -6.48 -3.73
N LYS A 109 -7.67 -6.40 -5.04
CA LYS A 109 -8.84 -5.72 -5.64
C LYS A 109 -10.05 -6.64 -5.85
N ASP A 110 -9.88 -7.93 -5.61
CA ASP A 110 -10.94 -8.92 -5.77
C ASP A 110 -11.55 -9.30 -4.42
N THR A 111 -12.84 -9.62 -4.45
CA THR A 111 -13.54 -10.12 -3.26
C THR A 111 -13.30 -11.61 -3.04
N ALA A 112 -13.60 -12.13 -1.86
CA ALA A 112 -13.54 -13.55 -1.53
C ALA A 112 -14.36 -14.44 -2.46
N ARG A 113 -15.32 -13.87 -3.17
CA ARG A 113 -16.10 -14.59 -4.20
C ARG A 113 -15.27 -14.95 -5.42
N VAL A 114 -14.31 -14.10 -5.80
CA VAL A 114 -13.44 -14.28 -6.96
C VAL A 114 -12.14 -14.95 -6.52
N LEU A 115 -11.57 -14.50 -5.42
CA LEU A 115 -10.32 -14.99 -4.86
C LEU A 115 -10.55 -16.34 -4.15
N THR A 116 -10.45 -17.45 -4.90
CA THR A 116 -10.59 -18.81 -4.37
C THR A 116 -9.38 -19.23 -3.53
N THR A 117 -9.46 -20.38 -2.87
CA THR A 117 -8.33 -20.94 -2.11
C THR A 117 -7.13 -21.22 -3.04
N ASP A 118 -7.38 -21.73 -4.25
CA ASP A 118 -6.31 -22.01 -5.23
C ASP A 118 -5.59 -20.74 -5.67
N VAL A 119 -6.34 -19.64 -5.86
CA VAL A 119 -5.74 -18.32 -6.17
C VAL A 119 -4.92 -17.83 -4.98
N ALA A 120 -5.41 -17.98 -3.75
CA ALA A 120 -4.66 -17.61 -2.55
C ALA A 120 -3.36 -18.40 -2.42
N GLN A 121 -3.37 -19.70 -2.72
CA GLN A 121 -2.16 -20.53 -2.76
C GLN A 121 -1.17 -20.05 -3.83
N GLN A 122 -1.66 -19.69 -5.02
CA GLN A 122 -0.80 -19.15 -6.08
C GLN A 122 -0.19 -17.79 -5.70
N ILE A 123 -0.94 -16.90 -5.02
CA ILE A 123 -0.40 -15.63 -4.49
C ILE A 123 0.72 -15.94 -3.49
N SER A 124 0.45 -16.79 -2.50
CA SER A 124 1.44 -17.16 -1.48
C SER A 124 2.68 -17.79 -2.11
N ALA A 125 2.51 -18.70 -3.06
CA ALA A 125 3.63 -19.33 -3.77
C ALA A 125 4.48 -18.31 -4.56
N ALA A 126 3.84 -17.31 -5.19
CA ALA A 126 4.52 -16.28 -5.96
C ALA A 126 5.42 -15.37 -5.11
N VAL A 127 5.13 -15.21 -3.81
CA VAL A 127 5.87 -14.35 -2.89
C VAL A 127 6.63 -15.10 -1.80
N ASN A 128 6.63 -16.41 -1.82
CA ASN A 128 7.16 -17.27 -0.75
C ASN A 128 8.62 -16.95 -0.37
N SER A 129 9.48 -16.61 -1.34
CA SER A 129 10.89 -16.32 -1.08
C SER A 129 11.13 -15.02 -0.30
N PHE A 130 10.11 -14.14 -0.20
CA PHE A 130 10.17 -12.86 0.52
C PHE A 130 8.88 -12.57 1.31
N ALA A 131 8.19 -13.60 1.77
CA ALA A 131 6.90 -13.48 2.45
C ALA A 131 6.95 -12.60 3.71
N ASP A 132 8.09 -12.55 4.41
CA ASP A 132 8.30 -11.68 5.59
C ASP A 132 8.22 -10.18 5.26
N ALA A 133 8.48 -9.81 4.00
CA ALA A 133 8.34 -8.44 3.53
C ALA A 133 6.92 -8.12 3.02
N VAL A 134 6.01 -9.11 2.93
CA VAL A 134 4.70 -8.96 2.30
C VAL A 134 3.63 -8.55 3.31
N ILE A 135 2.82 -7.56 2.91
CA ILE A 135 1.58 -7.17 3.59
C ILE A 135 0.44 -7.37 2.60
N VAL A 136 -0.51 -8.25 2.90
CA VAL A 136 -1.72 -8.41 2.10
C VAL A 136 -2.80 -7.49 2.65
N SER A 137 -3.42 -6.69 1.79
CA SER A 137 -4.47 -5.75 2.17
C SER A 137 -5.62 -5.72 1.16
N GLY A 138 -6.71 -5.09 1.52
CA GLY A 138 -7.85 -4.86 0.63
C GLY A 138 -9.12 -4.49 1.38
N ASN A 139 -10.19 -4.26 0.62
CA ASN A 139 -11.50 -3.93 1.20
C ASN A 139 -12.29 -5.17 1.68
N ASP A 140 -11.93 -6.37 1.25
CA ASP A 140 -12.59 -7.63 1.65
C ASP A 140 -11.68 -8.42 2.60
N PRO A 141 -11.92 -8.35 3.92
CA PRO A 141 -11.10 -9.01 4.92
C PRO A 141 -11.11 -10.54 4.81
N VAL A 142 -12.17 -11.12 4.21
CA VAL A 142 -12.24 -12.57 3.99
C VAL A 142 -11.27 -12.99 2.88
N ALA A 143 -11.12 -12.16 1.83
CA ALA A 143 -10.13 -12.40 0.79
C ALA A 143 -8.70 -12.28 1.34
N VAL A 144 -8.43 -11.23 2.12
CA VAL A 144 -7.13 -11.00 2.79
C VAL A 144 -6.78 -12.18 3.70
N ALA A 145 -7.68 -12.56 4.61
CA ALA A 145 -7.46 -13.67 5.54
C ALA A 145 -7.22 -15.01 4.83
N ARG A 146 -7.84 -15.24 3.66
CA ARG A 146 -7.64 -16.46 2.87
C ARG A 146 -6.21 -16.57 2.34
N ILE A 147 -5.60 -15.45 1.94
CA ILE A 147 -4.19 -15.41 1.51
C ILE A 147 -3.26 -15.57 2.71
N ALA A 148 -3.46 -14.78 3.77
CA ALA A 148 -2.61 -14.80 4.96
C ALA A 148 -2.55 -16.18 5.64
N LYS A 149 -3.61 -16.99 5.52
CA LYS A 149 -3.62 -18.38 6.00
C LYS A 149 -2.67 -19.32 5.27
N GLN A 150 -2.20 -18.98 4.08
CA GLN A 150 -1.30 -19.82 3.30
C GLN A 150 0.14 -19.73 3.81
N ASP A 151 0.54 -18.58 4.37
CA ASP A 151 1.87 -18.38 4.95
C ASP A 151 1.79 -17.44 6.17
N PRO A 152 2.12 -17.91 7.37
CA PRO A 152 2.04 -17.12 8.61
C PRO A 152 3.05 -15.97 8.68
N ARG A 153 4.04 -15.91 7.79
CA ARG A 153 5.00 -14.82 7.69
C ARG A 153 4.38 -13.57 7.08
N THR A 154 3.31 -13.75 6.29
CA THR A 154 2.64 -12.64 5.61
C THR A 154 1.83 -11.81 6.59
N ALA A 155 2.12 -10.52 6.70
CA ALA A 155 1.33 -9.57 7.48
C ALA A 155 0.02 -9.20 6.78
N THR A 156 -0.95 -8.66 7.54
CA THR A 156 -2.23 -8.18 6.99
C THR A 156 -2.46 -6.71 7.27
N GLY A 157 -3.22 -6.08 6.38
CA GLY A 157 -3.75 -4.75 6.52
C GLY A 157 -5.16 -4.64 5.96
N HIS A 158 -5.92 -3.64 6.42
CA HIS A 158 -7.31 -3.46 6.04
C HIS A 158 -7.58 -2.07 5.48
N ASP A 159 -8.31 -2.00 4.35
CA ASP A 159 -8.87 -0.76 3.80
C ASP A 159 -10.39 -0.71 4.07
N PRO A 160 -10.83 0.03 5.11
CA PRO A 160 -12.24 0.19 5.43
C PRO A 160 -12.95 1.22 4.54
N CYS A 161 -12.24 1.92 3.62
CA CYS A 161 -12.77 3.04 2.85
C CYS A 161 -13.69 2.58 1.69
N THR A 162 -14.56 1.60 1.94
CA THR A 162 -15.58 1.23 0.97
C THR A 162 -16.54 2.40 0.73
N ARG A 163 -17.15 2.45 -0.47
CA ARG A 163 -18.13 3.52 -0.80
C ARG A 163 -19.26 3.63 0.20
N SER A 164 -19.73 2.49 0.73
CA SER A 164 -20.83 2.43 1.73
C SER A 164 -20.38 2.95 3.08
N ALA A 165 -19.22 2.52 3.57
CA ALA A 165 -18.66 2.94 4.86
C ALA A 165 -18.36 4.45 4.87
N VAL A 166 -17.69 4.96 3.83
CA VAL A 166 -17.40 6.39 3.68
C VAL A 166 -18.66 7.24 3.58
N ARG A 167 -19.68 6.79 2.82
CA ARG A 167 -20.97 7.49 2.75
C ARG A 167 -21.66 7.53 4.11
N ARG A 168 -21.65 6.42 4.86
CA ARG A 168 -22.19 6.36 6.22
C ARG A 168 -21.47 7.33 7.13
N LEU A 169 -20.13 7.27 7.18
CA LEU A 169 -19.31 8.16 8.00
C LEU A 169 -19.60 9.63 7.71
N ARG A 170 -19.62 10.04 6.44
CA ARG A 170 -19.94 11.42 6.05
C ARG A 170 -21.34 11.87 6.44
N ARG A 171 -22.31 10.96 6.43
CA ARG A 171 -23.70 11.27 6.78
C ARG A 171 -23.92 11.37 8.28
N THR A 172 -23.27 10.51 9.06
CA THR A 172 -23.53 10.37 10.52
C THR A 172 -22.51 11.09 11.37
N GLY A 173 -21.30 11.34 10.88
CA GLY A 173 -20.17 11.80 11.69
C GLY A 173 -19.70 10.78 12.73
N ASP A 174 -20.17 9.52 12.65
CA ASP A 174 -19.88 8.46 13.61
C ASP A 174 -18.50 7.86 13.36
N VAL A 175 -17.46 8.53 13.88
CA VAL A 175 -16.06 8.08 13.75
C VAL A 175 -15.83 6.82 14.58
N ASP A 176 -16.36 6.74 15.79
CA ASP A 176 -16.17 5.60 16.68
C ASP A 176 -16.79 4.33 16.10
N GLY A 177 -17.99 4.44 15.53
CA GLY A 177 -18.62 3.33 14.83
C GLY A 177 -17.86 2.91 13.56
N PHE A 178 -17.24 3.84 12.84
CA PHE A 178 -16.40 3.52 11.69
C PHE A 178 -15.12 2.77 12.10
N VAL A 179 -14.43 3.25 13.14
CA VAL A 179 -13.21 2.63 13.70
C VAL A 179 -13.53 1.24 14.24
N SER A 180 -14.58 1.11 15.06
CA SER A 180 -15.01 -0.18 15.61
C SER A 180 -15.32 -1.20 14.51
N ALA A 181 -16.07 -0.79 13.49
CA ALA A 181 -16.40 -1.66 12.36
C ALA A 181 -15.16 -2.10 11.57
N ALA A 182 -14.17 -1.22 11.39
CA ALA A 182 -12.92 -1.56 10.71
C ALA A 182 -12.10 -2.58 11.52
N LEU A 183 -11.99 -2.38 12.85
CA LEU A 183 -11.27 -3.29 13.75
C LEU A 183 -11.96 -4.65 13.89
N GLU A 184 -13.29 -4.68 13.85
CA GLU A 184 -14.04 -5.94 13.88
C GLU A 184 -13.93 -6.73 12.56
N ALA A 185 -13.89 -6.02 11.42
CA ALA A 185 -13.79 -6.62 10.10
C ALA A 185 -12.48 -7.38 9.90
N ASP A 186 -11.35 -6.83 10.38
CA ASP A 186 -10.06 -7.51 10.36
C ASP A 186 -9.29 -7.26 11.67
N ARG A 187 -9.46 -8.19 12.60
CA ARG A 187 -8.78 -8.15 13.90
C ARG A 187 -7.28 -8.39 13.83
N ALA A 188 -6.80 -9.00 12.75
CA ALA A 188 -5.40 -9.32 12.55
C ALA A 188 -4.62 -8.19 11.85
N ALA A 189 -5.32 -7.24 11.19
CA ALA A 189 -4.69 -6.17 10.46
C ALA A 189 -3.75 -5.35 11.35
N GLY A 190 -2.47 -5.32 11.03
CA GLY A 190 -1.48 -4.48 11.71
C GLY A 190 -1.52 -3.03 11.25
N ILE A 191 -1.99 -2.79 10.01
CA ILE A 191 -2.05 -1.47 9.39
C ILE A 191 -3.43 -1.21 8.77
N ILE A 192 -3.93 0.02 8.93
CA ILE A 192 -5.19 0.48 8.36
C ILE A 192 -4.88 1.49 7.24
N TYR A 193 -5.44 1.25 6.07
CA TYR A 193 -5.29 2.11 4.91
C TYR A 193 -6.47 3.07 4.83
N LEU A 194 -6.23 4.38 4.91
CA LEU A 194 -7.26 5.41 4.91
C LEU A 194 -7.08 6.40 3.75
N ASP A 195 -8.18 6.75 3.10
CA ASP A 195 -8.19 7.88 2.18
C ASP A 195 -7.79 9.17 2.93
N HIS A 196 -6.68 9.80 2.54
CA HIS A 196 -6.14 11.01 3.18
C HIS A 196 -7.20 12.12 3.33
N ARG A 197 -8.14 12.21 2.36
CA ARG A 197 -9.22 13.21 2.40
C ARG A 197 -10.19 12.98 3.55
N ILE A 198 -10.36 11.73 3.99
CA ILE A 198 -11.19 11.41 5.16
C ILE A 198 -10.46 11.85 6.42
N ILE A 199 -9.17 11.53 6.54
CA ILE A 199 -8.34 11.92 7.69
C ILE A 199 -8.38 13.44 7.85
N LEU A 200 -8.06 14.18 6.80
CA LEU A 200 -8.00 15.65 6.83
C LEU A 200 -9.37 16.29 7.08
N ALA A 201 -10.45 15.76 6.48
CA ALA A 201 -11.80 16.26 6.70
C ALA A 201 -12.27 16.07 8.16
N LEU A 202 -11.92 14.96 8.79
CA LEU A 202 -12.23 14.70 10.19
C LEU A 202 -11.38 15.58 11.10
N ALA A 203 -10.08 15.72 10.83
CA ALA A 203 -9.19 16.59 11.58
C ALA A 203 -9.68 18.06 11.57
N ALA A 204 -10.17 18.55 10.44
CA ALA A 204 -10.78 19.89 10.34
C ALA A 204 -12.00 20.09 11.23
N THR A 205 -12.62 19.02 11.73
CA THR A 205 -13.73 19.05 12.70
C THR A 205 -13.30 18.70 14.12
N GLY A 206 -11.99 18.63 14.38
CA GLY A 206 -11.43 18.28 15.69
C GLY A 206 -11.48 16.78 16.02
N ARG A 207 -11.64 15.91 15.00
CA ARG A 207 -11.65 14.46 15.17
C ARG A 207 -10.36 13.84 14.63
N ASP A 208 -9.60 13.19 15.50
CA ASP A 208 -8.36 12.49 15.12
C ASP A 208 -8.62 10.99 14.97
N ILE A 209 -8.84 10.56 13.72
CA ILE A 209 -9.05 9.15 13.39
C ILE A 209 -7.74 8.35 13.44
N VAL A 210 -6.58 8.99 13.19
CA VAL A 210 -5.27 8.34 13.29
C VAL A 210 -5.01 7.93 14.74
N ALA A 211 -5.17 8.86 15.68
CA ALA A 211 -5.04 8.57 17.11
C ALA A 211 -6.02 7.47 17.56
N SER A 212 -7.23 7.41 16.99
CA SER A 212 -8.21 6.36 17.32
C SER A 212 -7.71 4.97 16.93
N PHE A 213 -7.06 4.81 15.77
CA PHE A 213 -6.47 3.54 15.36
C PHE A 213 -5.18 3.22 16.13
N HIS A 214 -4.36 4.22 16.43
CA HIS A 214 -3.18 4.06 17.30
C HIS A 214 -3.55 3.57 18.70
N ALA A 215 -4.61 4.08 19.28
CA ALA A 215 -5.13 3.62 20.56
C ALA A 215 -5.54 2.13 20.54
N ALA A 216 -5.89 1.60 19.36
CA ALA A 216 -6.16 0.19 19.14
C ALA A 216 -4.90 -0.63 18.70
N GLY A 217 -3.70 -0.03 18.76
CA GLY A 217 -2.45 -0.66 18.38
C GLY A 217 -2.29 -0.89 16.87
N ARG A 218 -2.92 -0.06 16.02
CA ARG A 218 -2.84 -0.16 14.56
C ARG A 218 -2.05 0.99 13.98
N GLN A 219 -1.18 0.69 13.01
CA GLN A 219 -0.57 1.72 12.16
C GLN A 219 -1.57 2.26 11.16
N VAL A 220 -1.33 3.48 10.67
CA VAL A 220 -2.18 4.14 9.66
C VAL A 220 -1.36 4.55 8.45
N ASP A 221 -1.81 4.11 7.27
CA ASP A 221 -1.35 4.58 5.97
C ASP A 221 -2.38 5.53 5.36
N ALA A 222 -1.95 6.72 4.99
CA ALA A 222 -2.78 7.71 4.29
C ALA A 222 -2.56 7.63 2.78
N PHE A 223 -3.56 7.20 2.01
CA PHE A 223 -3.45 7.08 0.54
C PHE A 223 -4.37 8.07 -0.19
N THR A 224 -4.15 8.47 -1.41
CA THR A 224 -2.91 8.56 -2.17
C THR A 224 -2.65 10.03 -2.46
N LEU A 225 -1.45 10.52 -2.17
CA LEU A 225 -1.02 11.84 -2.60
C LEU A 225 -0.37 11.76 -3.98
N THR A 226 -0.56 12.82 -4.82
CA THR A 226 -0.11 12.77 -6.21
C THR A 226 1.31 13.23 -6.41
N GLY A 227 1.74 14.30 -5.73
CA GLY A 227 3.09 14.86 -5.94
C GLY A 227 3.36 16.11 -5.10
N PRO A 228 4.55 16.72 -5.26
CA PRO A 228 5.02 17.77 -4.35
C PRO A 228 4.53 19.18 -4.71
N ASP A 229 3.30 19.34 -5.22
CA ASP A 229 2.72 20.67 -5.37
C ASP A 229 2.38 21.29 -3.99
N PRO A 230 2.20 22.64 -3.90
CA PRO A 230 2.00 23.30 -2.61
C PRO A 230 0.81 22.79 -1.80
N GLU A 231 -0.30 22.42 -2.46
CA GLU A 231 -1.50 21.89 -1.78
C GLU A 231 -1.21 20.52 -1.20
N THR A 232 -0.67 19.62 -2.02
CA THR A 232 -0.32 18.25 -1.63
C THR A 232 0.77 18.22 -0.54
N LEU A 233 1.73 19.14 -0.58
CA LEU A 233 2.72 19.31 0.50
C LEU A 233 2.07 19.78 1.81
N GLY A 234 1.10 20.67 1.75
CA GLY A 234 0.30 21.07 2.91
C GLY A 234 -0.46 19.89 3.50
N GLN A 235 -1.10 19.07 2.65
CA GLN A 235 -1.79 17.84 3.07
C GLN A 235 -0.81 16.84 3.70
N ALA A 236 0.36 16.61 3.09
CA ALA A 236 1.36 15.71 3.63
C ALA A 236 1.84 16.14 5.04
N ARG A 237 2.10 17.44 5.25
CA ARG A 237 2.46 17.96 6.56
C ARG A 237 1.38 17.75 7.61
N ALA A 238 0.12 18.04 7.25
CA ALA A 238 -1.01 17.82 8.15
C ALA A 238 -1.17 16.33 8.52
N LEU A 239 -0.94 15.41 7.59
CA LEU A 239 -0.95 13.97 7.87
C LEU A 239 0.20 13.55 8.78
N ILE A 240 1.39 14.13 8.59
CA ILE A 240 2.56 13.94 9.45
C ILE A 240 2.27 14.44 10.87
N ASP A 241 1.69 15.64 11.00
CA ASP A 241 1.36 16.24 12.29
C ASP A 241 0.25 15.46 13.04
N LEU A 242 -0.64 14.77 12.30
CA LEU A 242 -1.62 13.83 12.84
C LEU A 242 -1.02 12.46 13.20
N GLY A 243 0.26 12.23 12.88
CA GLY A 243 0.96 10.99 13.23
C GLY A 243 0.75 9.83 12.26
N ALA A 244 0.37 10.07 11.00
CA ALA A 244 0.31 8.99 10.03
C ALA A 244 1.66 8.27 9.93
N ASP A 245 1.68 6.94 10.04
CA ASP A 245 2.90 6.14 10.01
C ASP A 245 3.45 6.01 8.59
N GLN A 246 2.56 6.08 7.61
CA GLN A 246 2.90 5.94 6.21
C GLN A 246 2.01 6.84 5.34
N ILE A 247 2.57 7.36 4.26
CA ILE A 247 1.86 8.13 3.24
C ILE A 247 2.13 7.50 1.88
N THR A 248 1.09 6.99 1.25
CA THR A 248 1.16 6.47 -0.12
C THR A 248 1.15 7.62 -1.11
N THR A 249 2.14 7.68 -2.02
CA THR A 249 2.25 8.75 -3.01
C THR A 249 2.73 8.27 -4.38
N ASP A 250 2.32 9.00 -5.43
CA ASP A 250 2.79 8.75 -6.81
C ASP A 250 4.22 9.27 -7.08
N ASP A 251 4.74 10.14 -6.20
CA ASP A 251 6.10 10.72 -6.32
C ASP A 251 6.81 10.75 -4.95
N PRO A 252 7.17 9.61 -4.39
CA PRO A 252 7.82 9.56 -3.08
C PRO A 252 9.16 10.30 -3.06
N GLU A 253 9.95 10.26 -4.14
CA GLU A 253 11.23 10.97 -4.20
C GLU A 253 11.06 12.48 -4.25
N GLY A 254 10.10 12.98 -5.04
CA GLY A 254 9.77 14.40 -5.10
C GLY A 254 9.22 14.91 -3.78
N MET A 255 8.30 14.17 -3.17
CA MET A 255 7.73 14.47 -1.85
C MET A 255 8.82 14.50 -0.76
N TYR A 256 9.70 13.50 -0.74
CA TYR A 256 10.81 13.43 0.21
C TYR A 256 11.72 14.67 0.12
N ARG A 257 12.13 15.03 -1.10
CA ARG A 257 12.97 16.22 -1.33
C ARG A 257 12.29 17.50 -0.87
N ALA A 258 11.01 17.67 -1.23
CA ALA A 258 10.26 18.88 -0.92
C ALA A 258 9.95 19.02 0.58
N LEU A 259 9.62 17.94 1.27
CA LEU A 259 9.34 17.97 2.71
C LEU A 259 10.59 18.27 3.56
N ARG A 260 11.79 17.87 3.10
CA ARG A 260 13.05 18.16 3.79
C ARG A 260 13.61 19.56 3.50
N SER A 261 13.24 20.16 2.36
CA SER A 261 13.80 21.46 1.93
C SER A 261 13.19 22.67 2.63
N VAL A 262 12.05 22.51 3.33
CA VAL A 262 11.35 23.61 4.00
C VAL A 262 11.46 23.43 5.52
N PRO A 263 12.13 24.36 6.24
CA PRO A 263 12.13 24.35 7.70
C PRO A 263 10.71 24.36 8.25
N ARG A 264 10.46 23.63 9.32
CA ARG A 264 9.25 23.83 10.13
C ARG A 264 9.34 25.22 10.77
N THR A 265 8.39 26.09 10.48
CA THR A 265 8.21 27.38 11.16
C THR A 265 7.48 27.15 12.48
#